data_034966f90f57173468d4c9b18257fbd8
#
_entry.id   034966f90f57173468d4c9b18257fbd8
#
_cell.length_a   1.000
_cell.length_b   1.000
_cell.length_c   1.000
_cell.angle_alpha   90.00
_cell.angle_beta   90.00
_cell.angle_gamma   90.00
#
_symmetry.space_group_name_H-M   'P 1'
#
loop_
_entity.id
_entity.type
_entity.pdbx_description
1 polymer ?
#
loop_
_entity_poly.entity_id
_entity_poly.type
_entity_poly.pdbx_seq_one_letter_code
_entity_poly.pdbx_strand_id
1 'polypeptide(L)'
;IFLIRLPGELNVTMLDVGQGECVGIETREHHVYLVDAGSTSKKKTGQYQIIPWLKYIGTRSVEGIFITHWDEDHISAVGELLEWSKSSRVKIRRIFLPDVALKDEVLETLLQQIEEAEVSVEYLSAGEHMTDGALQIYCLHPYAKKVPEDRNDASLVLRLSQGDFQMLLTGDLEKSGEDWLVEQARPAVEQPQPAGQEQALPCALSTQPAGQEQALSRVPSTQSAAQEQALPCAPSTQSAAQNPLRCTILDAGHHGASNATGEALLDLAQPELVLISCGKNNR
;
A
#
# COMPACT_ATOMS: atom_id res chain seq x y z
N ILE A 1 17.79 15.32 -26.90
CA ILE A 1 17.87 13.85 -26.87
C ILE A 1 16.46 13.35 -26.82
N PHE A 2 15.97 12.75 -27.93
CA PHE A 2 14.69 12.08 -27.95
C PHE A 2 14.92 10.68 -27.36
N LEU A 3 14.47 10.44 -26.13
CA LEU A 3 14.33 9.10 -25.59
C LEU A 3 13.07 8.48 -26.21
N ILE A 4 13.25 7.67 -27.23
CA ILE A 4 12.19 6.76 -27.69
C ILE A 4 12.17 5.65 -26.67
N ARG A 5 11.22 5.71 -25.72
CA ARG A 5 10.91 4.58 -24.87
C ARG A 5 10.06 3.62 -25.68
N LEU A 6 10.54 2.40 -25.83
CA LEU A 6 9.70 1.31 -26.30
C LEU A 6 8.59 1.12 -25.26
N PRO A 7 7.34 0.91 -25.70
CA PRO A 7 6.24 0.61 -24.79
C PRO A 7 6.63 -0.62 -23.99
N GLY A 8 6.91 -0.40 -22.74
CA GLY A 8 7.72 -1.32 -21.98
C GLY A 8 6.94 -2.14 -21.00
N GLU A 9 7.72 -2.79 -20.28
CA GLU A 9 7.46 -3.66 -19.17
C GLU A 9 7.32 -2.81 -17.91
N LEU A 10 6.85 -3.42 -16.84
CA LEU A 10 6.93 -2.84 -15.50
C LEU A 10 8.40 -2.61 -15.14
N ASN A 11 8.73 -1.39 -14.75
CA ASN A 11 10.05 -1.05 -14.22
C ASN A 11 9.94 -0.71 -12.74
N VAL A 12 10.66 -1.45 -11.92
CA VAL A 12 10.81 -1.13 -10.50
C VAL A 12 12.25 -0.76 -10.23
N THR A 13 12.46 0.40 -9.63
CA THR A 13 13.78 0.98 -9.38
C THR A 13 13.92 1.32 -7.90
N MET A 14 14.78 0.63 -7.18
CA MET A 14 15.21 1.05 -5.85
C MET A 14 16.26 2.16 -6.03
N LEU A 15 15.96 3.36 -5.55
CA LEU A 15 16.85 4.50 -5.70
C LEU A 15 17.94 4.49 -4.60
N ASP A 16 19.18 4.80 -4.95
CA ASP A 16 20.23 5.01 -3.95
C ASP A 16 19.97 6.33 -3.19
N VAL A 17 19.21 6.23 -2.15
CA VAL A 17 18.93 7.34 -1.22
C VAL A 17 19.84 7.31 0.03
N GLY A 18 20.70 6.30 0.16
CA GLY A 18 21.54 6.09 1.34
C GLY A 18 20.79 5.36 2.44
N GLN A 19 20.89 5.84 3.70
CA GLN A 19 20.07 5.30 4.80
C GLN A 19 18.66 5.86 4.66
N GLY A 20 17.72 5.04 4.23
CA GLY A 20 16.34 5.37 3.95
C GLY A 20 15.81 4.63 2.74
N GLU A 21 14.62 4.97 2.28
CA GLU A 21 13.94 4.24 1.23
C GLU A 21 13.28 5.15 0.19
N CYS A 22 13.39 4.71 -1.07
CA CYS A 22 12.58 5.21 -2.18
C CYS A 22 12.56 4.18 -3.30
N VAL A 23 11.41 3.57 -3.54
CA VAL A 23 11.18 2.66 -4.67
C VAL A 23 10.30 3.33 -5.70
N GLY A 24 10.83 3.50 -6.92
CA GLY A 24 10.09 4.02 -8.05
C GLY A 24 9.50 2.91 -8.89
N ILE A 25 8.21 3.01 -9.20
CA ILE A 25 7.46 2.04 -10.01
C ILE A 25 6.97 2.78 -11.25
N GLU A 26 7.37 2.31 -12.45
CA GLU A 26 6.87 2.83 -13.72
C GLU A 26 6.10 1.72 -14.43
N THR A 27 4.80 1.94 -14.67
CA THR A 27 3.95 0.99 -15.38
C THR A 27 4.18 1.05 -16.89
N ARG A 28 3.65 0.06 -17.59
CA ARG A 28 3.66 0.03 -19.06
C ARG A 28 3.01 1.26 -19.70
N GLU A 29 2.00 1.80 -19.04
CA GLU A 29 1.26 2.98 -19.45
C GLU A 29 1.99 4.28 -19.12
N HIS A 30 3.22 4.20 -18.55
CA HIS A 30 4.03 5.30 -18.05
C HIS A 30 3.42 6.04 -16.85
N HIS A 31 2.56 5.38 -16.10
CA HIS A 31 2.17 5.86 -14.79
C HIS A 31 3.31 5.60 -13.80
N VAL A 32 3.51 6.53 -12.90
CA VAL A 32 4.61 6.48 -11.94
C VAL A 32 4.06 6.52 -10.52
N TYR A 33 4.54 5.57 -9.72
CA TYR A 33 4.31 5.54 -8.27
C TYR A 33 5.65 5.57 -7.56
N LEU A 34 5.64 6.08 -6.33
CA LEU A 34 6.75 5.96 -5.39
C LEU A 34 6.28 5.18 -4.18
N VAL A 35 7.17 4.38 -3.61
CA VAL A 35 7.03 3.83 -2.26
C VAL A 35 8.13 4.44 -1.45
N ASP A 36 7.75 5.23 -0.45
CA ASP A 36 8.58 6.09 0.35
C ASP A 36 9.39 7.13 -0.43
N ALA A 37 9.93 8.10 0.26
CA ALA A 37 10.77 9.14 -0.28
C ALA A 37 11.56 9.80 0.87
N GLY A 38 12.57 9.12 1.37
CA GLY A 38 13.31 9.62 2.51
C GLY A 38 14.77 9.19 2.58
N SER A 39 15.52 9.85 3.46
CA SER A 39 16.89 9.52 3.82
C SER A 39 17.32 10.28 5.06
N THR A 40 18.00 9.59 5.98
CA THR A 40 18.70 10.22 7.10
C THR A 40 20.18 10.50 6.82
N SER A 41 20.76 9.89 5.79
CA SER A 41 22.19 10.05 5.47
C SER A 41 22.47 11.04 4.33
N LYS A 42 21.49 11.32 3.47
CA LYS A 42 21.61 12.27 2.37
C LYS A 42 20.68 13.45 2.59
N LYS A 43 21.22 14.67 2.45
CA LYS A 43 20.41 15.89 2.51
C LYS A 43 19.78 16.19 1.16
N LYS A 44 18.55 16.71 1.16
CA LYS A 44 17.83 17.12 -0.05
C LYS A 44 17.71 15.97 -1.06
N THR A 45 17.35 14.80 -0.56
CA THR A 45 17.17 13.57 -1.34
C THR A 45 16.16 13.75 -2.47
N GLY A 46 15.08 14.50 -2.23
CA GLY A 46 14.13 14.87 -3.27
C GLY A 46 14.79 15.60 -4.42
N GLN A 47 15.56 16.65 -4.11
CA GLN A 47 16.21 17.51 -5.10
C GLN A 47 17.31 16.80 -5.90
N TYR A 48 18.12 15.94 -5.26
CA TYR A 48 19.33 15.41 -5.88
C TYR A 48 19.24 13.95 -6.35
N GLN A 49 18.26 13.17 -5.87
CA GLN A 49 18.05 11.77 -6.26
C GLN A 49 16.70 11.56 -6.96
N ILE A 50 15.60 11.88 -6.28
CA ILE A 50 14.26 11.48 -6.75
C ILE A 50 13.81 12.34 -7.94
N ILE A 51 13.86 13.67 -7.84
CA ILE A 51 13.47 14.58 -8.93
C ILE A 51 14.32 14.36 -10.20
N PRO A 52 15.66 14.21 -10.12
CA PRO A 52 16.46 13.84 -11.28
C PRO A 52 16.03 12.52 -11.93
N TRP A 53 15.70 11.49 -11.14
CA TRP A 53 15.18 10.23 -11.64
C TRP A 53 13.82 10.42 -12.33
N LEU A 54 12.87 11.13 -11.71
CA LEU A 54 11.56 11.46 -12.33
C LEU A 54 11.74 12.21 -13.66
N LYS A 55 12.68 13.14 -13.73
CA LYS A 55 13.02 13.85 -14.98
C LYS A 55 13.66 12.92 -16.01
N TYR A 56 14.54 12.02 -15.58
CA TYR A 56 15.21 11.05 -16.46
C TYR A 56 14.20 10.08 -17.09
N ILE A 57 13.27 9.56 -16.31
CA ILE A 57 12.18 8.73 -16.83
C ILE A 57 11.16 9.53 -17.64
N GLY A 58 11.17 10.86 -17.56
CA GLY A 58 10.32 11.74 -18.36
C GLY A 58 8.86 11.72 -17.97
N THR A 59 8.56 11.42 -16.70
CA THR A 59 7.18 11.36 -16.22
C THR A 59 6.48 12.72 -16.29
N ARG A 60 5.17 12.69 -16.43
CA ARG A 60 4.31 13.88 -16.43
C ARG A 60 3.50 14.00 -15.15
N SER A 61 3.31 12.89 -14.44
CA SER A 61 2.64 12.84 -13.14
C SER A 61 3.20 11.70 -12.30
N VAL A 62 3.17 11.87 -10.99
CA VAL A 62 3.27 10.81 -10.00
C VAL A 62 1.85 10.49 -9.57
N GLU A 63 1.36 9.32 -9.93
CA GLU A 63 -0.03 8.92 -9.69
C GLU A 63 -0.30 8.68 -8.20
N GLY A 64 0.74 8.26 -7.46
CA GLY A 64 0.67 8.12 -6.02
C GLY A 64 2.04 7.96 -5.37
N ILE A 65 2.13 8.39 -4.11
CA ILE A 65 3.25 8.10 -3.22
C ILE A 65 2.66 7.27 -2.07
N PHE A 66 3.11 6.04 -1.94
CA PHE A 66 2.81 5.19 -0.80
C PHE A 66 3.81 5.51 0.29
N ILE A 67 3.37 5.94 1.43
CA ILE A 67 4.20 6.15 2.62
C ILE A 67 3.97 4.94 3.52
N THR A 68 5.01 4.12 3.69
CA THR A 68 4.90 2.92 4.51
C THR A 68 4.66 3.31 5.96
N HIS A 69 5.46 4.20 6.48
CA HIS A 69 5.33 4.86 7.78
C HIS A 69 6.02 6.23 7.71
N TRP A 70 6.06 7.00 8.80
CA TRP A 70 6.49 8.39 8.74
C TRP A 70 7.77 8.71 9.53
N ASP A 71 8.71 7.77 9.56
CA ASP A 71 10.06 8.07 10.03
C ASP A 71 10.85 8.86 8.98
N GLU A 72 11.84 9.61 9.44
CA GLU A 72 12.57 10.60 8.62
C GLU A 72 13.18 9.96 7.36
N ASP A 73 13.67 8.75 7.46
CA ASP A 73 14.29 8.02 6.34
C ASP A 73 13.28 7.51 5.29
N HIS A 74 11.99 7.64 5.57
CA HIS A 74 10.91 7.30 4.64
C HIS A 74 10.16 8.52 4.10
N ILE A 75 10.19 9.67 4.80
CA ILE A 75 9.41 10.84 4.39
C ILE A 75 10.19 12.13 4.17
N SER A 76 11.49 12.21 4.52
CA SER A 76 12.22 13.48 4.53
C SER A 76 12.25 14.24 3.20
N ALA A 77 12.06 13.55 2.07
CA ALA A 77 11.99 14.17 0.76
C ALA A 77 10.55 14.50 0.28
N VAL A 78 9.51 14.07 1.00
CA VAL A 78 8.11 14.28 0.58
C VAL A 78 7.82 15.77 0.45
N GLY A 79 8.19 16.59 1.43
CA GLY A 79 8.01 18.04 1.36
C GLY A 79 8.70 18.69 0.17
N GLU A 80 9.93 18.23 -0.19
CA GLU A 80 10.65 18.70 -1.38
C GLU A 80 9.91 18.33 -2.69
N LEU A 81 9.34 17.12 -2.75
CA LEU A 81 8.57 16.65 -3.90
C LEU A 81 7.26 17.42 -4.06
N LEU A 82 6.56 17.67 -2.95
CA LEU A 82 5.34 18.46 -2.93
C LEU A 82 5.60 19.89 -3.43
N GLU A 83 6.62 20.56 -2.90
CA GLU A 83 7.00 21.91 -3.31
C GLU A 83 7.44 21.96 -4.79
N TRP A 84 8.23 20.98 -5.22
CA TRP A 84 8.59 20.87 -6.63
C TRP A 84 7.37 20.65 -7.53
N SER A 85 6.40 19.85 -7.11
CA SER A 85 5.15 19.61 -7.84
C SER A 85 4.33 20.89 -8.04
N LYS A 86 4.30 21.80 -7.05
CA LYS A 86 3.60 23.09 -7.16
C LYS A 86 4.18 23.94 -8.31
N SER A 87 5.49 23.98 -8.44
CA SER A 87 6.22 24.83 -9.40
C SER A 87 6.52 24.15 -10.73
N SER A 88 6.39 22.85 -10.84
CA SER A 88 6.71 22.07 -12.04
C SER A 88 5.48 21.70 -12.86
N ARG A 89 5.71 21.08 -14.03
CA ARG A 89 4.64 20.50 -14.85
C ARG A 89 4.24 19.10 -14.38
N VAL A 90 5.09 18.47 -13.57
CA VAL A 90 4.83 17.14 -13.00
C VAL A 90 3.98 17.30 -11.75
N LYS A 91 2.84 16.63 -11.71
CA LYS A 91 1.92 16.70 -10.59
C LYS A 91 1.95 15.41 -9.79
N ILE A 92 1.95 15.54 -8.48
CA ILE A 92 1.67 14.46 -7.54
C ILE A 92 0.16 14.45 -7.33
N ARG A 93 -0.50 13.32 -7.57
CA ARG A 93 -1.96 13.24 -7.54
C ARG A 93 -2.49 12.88 -6.17
N ARG A 94 -1.85 11.92 -5.50
CA ARG A 94 -2.31 11.42 -4.20
C ARG A 94 -1.16 10.88 -3.37
N ILE A 95 -1.39 10.82 -2.07
CA ILE A 95 -0.53 10.14 -1.11
C ILE A 95 -1.34 9.08 -0.40
N PHE A 96 -0.78 7.88 -0.32
CA PHE A 96 -1.36 6.76 0.40
C PHE A 96 -0.67 6.61 1.76
N LEU A 97 -1.47 6.51 2.82
CA LEU A 97 -1.02 6.35 4.20
C LEU A 97 -1.65 5.11 4.82
N PRO A 98 -1.03 4.48 5.83
CA PRO A 98 -1.66 3.40 6.59
C PRO A 98 -2.89 3.89 7.36
N ASP A 99 -3.99 3.10 7.34
CA ASP A 99 -5.20 3.35 8.13
C ASP A 99 -4.98 2.89 9.58
N VAL A 100 -4.31 3.72 10.36
CA VAL A 100 -3.97 3.44 11.76
C VAL A 100 -4.50 4.52 12.70
N ALA A 101 -4.77 4.14 13.94
CA ALA A 101 -5.25 5.04 14.98
C ALA A 101 -4.07 5.53 15.87
N LEU A 102 -3.13 6.26 15.29
CA LEU A 102 -2.00 6.83 16.00
C LEU A 102 -2.01 8.36 15.91
N LYS A 103 -1.85 9.03 17.07
CA LYS A 103 -1.60 10.46 17.13
C LYS A 103 -0.11 10.69 17.19
N ASP A 104 0.42 11.41 16.20
CA ASP A 104 1.85 11.63 16.04
C ASP A 104 2.10 13.01 15.43
N GLU A 105 2.96 13.81 16.06
CA GLU A 105 3.27 15.18 15.63
C GLU A 105 3.93 15.23 14.24
N VAL A 106 4.72 14.22 13.89
CA VAL A 106 5.38 14.14 12.56
C VAL A 106 4.34 13.86 11.51
N LEU A 107 3.40 12.93 11.78
CA LEU A 107 2.29 12.65 10.87
C LEU A 107 1.39 13.89 10.70
N GLU A 108 1.06 14.60 11.78
CA GLU A 108 0.27 15.83 11.69
C GLU A 108 0.97 16.90 10.83
N THR A 109 2.29 17.04 10.98
CA THR A 109 3.10 17.94 10.14
C THR A 109 3.11 17.52 8.67
N LEU A 110 3.25 16.22 8.41
CA LEU A 110 3.19 15.68 7.05
C LEU A 110 1.81 15.93 6.41
N LEU A 111 0.73 15.66 7.13
CA LEU A 111 -0.64 15.91 6.65
C LEU A 111 -0.87 17.39 6.34
N GLN A 112 -0.37 18.31 7.15
CA GLN A 112 -0.44 19.74 6.87
C GLN A 112 0.30 20.09 5.57
N GLN A 113 1.51 19.57 5.34
CA GLN A 113 2.27 19.81 4.10
C GLN A 113 1.53 19.28 2.86
N ILE A 114 0.86 18.14 2.98
CA ILE A 114 0.08 17.52 1.91
C ILE A 114 -1.14 18.41 1.61
N GLU A 115 -1.85 18.89 2.63
CA GLU A 115 -3.00 19.79 2.49
C GLU A 115 -2.59 21.12 1.83
N GLU A 116 -1.50 21.74 2.26
CA GLU A 116 -0.93 22.97 1.66
C GLU A 116 -0.51 22.77 0.19
N ALA A 117 -0.24 21.54 -0.22
CA ALA A 117 0.07 21.17 -1.59
C ALA A 117 -1.18 20.81 -2.43
N GLU A 118 -2.35 20.80 -1.83
CA GLU A 118 -3.63 20.43 -2.46
C GLU A 118 -3.57 19.00 -3.07
N VAL A 119 -2.86 18.08 -2.40
CA VAL A 119 -2.75 16.67 -2.79
C VAL A 119 -3.72 15.85 -1.96
N SER A 120 -4.43 14.91 -2.60
CA SER A 120 -5.38 14.04 -1.89
C SER A 120 -4.64 12.99 -1.05
N VAL A 121 -5.22 12.64 0.09
CA VAL A 121 -4.77 11.55 0.95
C VAL A 121 -5.77 10.40 0.87
N GLU A 122 -5.27 9.20 0.69
CA GLU A 122 -6.04 7.96 0.78
C GLU A 122 -5.41 7.07 1.85
N TYR A 123 -6.24 6.45 2.69
CA TYR A 123 -5.77 5.55 3.73
C TYR A 123 -5.96 4.11 3.28
N LEU A 124 -4.95 3.28 3.52
CA LEU A 124 -4.94 1.87 3.11
C LEU A 124 -4.85 0.94 4.30
N SER A 125 -5.56 -0.18 4.18
CA SER A 125 -5.52 -1.29 5.12
C SER A 125 -5.48 -2.64 4.41
N ALA A 126 -5.14 -3.68 5.14
CA ALA A 126 -5.04 -5.04 4.63
C ALA A 126 -6.32 -5.49 3.94
N GLY A 127 -6.18 -6.07 2.76
CA GLY A 127 -7.27 -6.52 1.89
C GLY A 127 -7.66 -5.54 0.80
N GLU A 128 -7.24 -4.27 0.89
CA GLU A 128 -7.44 -3.31 -0.17
C GLU A 128 -6.42 -3.49 -1.30
N HIS A 129 -6.84 -3.18 -2.49
CA HIS A 129 -5.95 -3.28 -3.66
C HIS A 129 -6.34 -2.26 -4.72
N MET A 130 -5.38 -1.94 -5.55
CA MET A 130 -5.58 -1.12 -6.74
C MET A 130 -5.01 -1.81 -7.98
N THR A 131 -5.55 -1.48 -9.14
CA THR A 131 -5.10 -2.00 -10.43
C THR A 131 -4.77 -0.85 -11.35
N ASP A 132 -3.63 -0.90 -12.01
CA ASP A 132 -3.20 0.04 -13.04
C ASP A 132 -2.68 -0.73 -14.25
N GLY A 133 -3.49 -0.82 -15.29
CA GLY A 133 -3.21 -1.70 -16.43
C GLY A 133 -3.09 -3.15 -16.00
N ALA A 134 -1.89 -3.72 -16.19
CA ALA A 134 -1.59 -5.09 -15.77
C ALA A 134 -1.01 -5.17 -14.35
N LEU A 135 -0.60 -4.05 -13.75
CA LEU A 135 -0.07 -3.99 -12.40
C LEU A 135 -1.20 -4.05 -11.39
N GLN A 136 -1.05 -4.91 -10.39
CA GLN A 136 -1.89 -4.99 -9.21
C GLN A 136 -1.04 -4.69 -7.98
N ILE A 137 -1.53 -3.80 -7.12
CA ILE A 137 -0.90 -3.41 -5.86
C ILE A 137 -1.87 -3.79 -4.74
N TYR A 138 -1.47 -4.73 -3.90
CA TYR A 138 -2.24 -5.19 -2.75
C TYR A 138 -1.65 -4.63 -1.47
N CYS A 139 -2.50 -4.12 -0.58
CA CYS A 139 -2.12 -3.81 0.79
C CYS A 139 -2.33 -5.05 1.66
N LEU A 140 -1.27 -5.50 2.33
CA LEU A 140 -1.29 -6.68 3.19
C LEU A 140 -1.23 -6.32 4.68
N HIS A 141 -0.81 -5.11 5.03
CA HIS A 141 -0.72 -4.56 6.38
C HIS A 141 -0.74 -3.03 6.30
N PRO A 142 -1.27 -2.31 7.33
CA PRO A 142 -1.87 -2.78 8.57
C PRO A 142 -3.32 -3.25 8.40
N TYR A 143 -3.90 -3.93 9.38
CA TYR A 143 -5.36 -4.10 9.42
C TYR A 143 -6.03 -2.77 9.79
N ALA A 144 -7.25 -2.57 9.29
CA ALA A 144 -7.96 -1.30 9.43
C ALA A 144 -8.03 -0.81 10.88
N LYS A 145 -7.69 0.46 11.08
CA LYS A 145 -7.70 1.15 12.38
C LYS A 145 -6.86 0.47 13.47
N LYS A 146 -5.80 -0.23 13.04
CA LYS A 146 -4.80 -0.75 13.97
C LYS A 146 -4.33 0.38 14.90
N VAL A 147 -4.13 0.06 16.17
CA VAL A 147 -3.37 0.90 17.09
C VAL A 147 -1.96 0.34 17.13
N PRO A 148 -1.02 0.91 16.39
CA PRO A 148 0.34 0.39 16.33
C PRO A 148 1.10 0.68 17.62
N GLU A 149 2.10 -0.15 17.91
CA GLU A 149 2.99 0.04 19.06
C GLU A 149 3.93 1.22 18.85
N ASP A 150 4.39 1.41 17.62
CA ASP A 150 5.23 2.51 17.17
C ASP A 150 4.98 2.79 15.67
N ARG A 151 5.82 3.63 15.05
CA ARG A 151 5.70 3.98 13.64
C ARG A 151 6.04 2.82 12.71
N ASN A 152 7.04 2.00 13.06
CA ASN A 152 7.45 0.83 12.30
C ASN A 152 6.31 -0.20 12.24
N ASP A 153 5.62 -0.39 13.38
CA ASP A 153 4.44 -1.26 13.45
C ASP A 153 3.23 -0.72 12.65
N ALA A 154 3.27 0.53 12.19
CA ALA A 154 2.27 1.09 11.29
C ALA A 154 2.55 0.80 9.80
N SER A 155 3.71 0.25 9.44
CA SER A 155 4.19 0.13 8.06
C SER A 155 3.17 -0.48 7.12
N LEU A 156 2.94 0.18 5.97
CA LEU A 156 2.25 -0.45 4.84
C LEU A 156 3.12 -1.59 4.30
N VAL A 157 2.55 -2.77 4.21
CA VAL A 157 3.14 -3.87 3.44
C VAL A 157 2.41 -3.96 2.12
N LEU A 158 3.15 -3.80 1.03
CA LEU A 158 2.61 -3.79 -0.31
C LEU A 158 3.12 -4.98 -1.10
N ARG A 159 2.23 -5.64 -1.83
CA ARG A 159 2.59 -6.64 -2.82
C ARG A 159 2.27 -6.13 -4.21
N LEU A 160 3.30 -5.99 -5.03
CA LEU A 160 3.19 -5.70 -6.45
C LEU A 160 3.07 -7.00 -7.21
N SER A 161 2.15 -7.09 -8.16
CA SER A 161 1.95 -8.29 -8.99
C SER A 161 1.66 -7.92 -10.44
N GLN A 162 2.41 -8.51 -11.37
CA GLN A 162 2.15 -8.41 -12.80
C GLN A 162 2.62 -9.68 -13.52
N GLY A 163 1.67 -10.51 -13.99
CA GLY A 163 2.00 -11.83 -14.51
C GLY A 163 2.71 -12.69 -13.45
N ASP A 164 3.88 -13.22 -13.81
CA ASP A 164 4.70 -14.03 -12.89
C ASP A 164 5.56 -13.19 -11.94
N PHE A 165 5.69 -11.88 -12.20
CA PHE A 165 6.42 -10.97 -11.32
C PHE A 165 5.63 -10.68 -10.06
N GLN A 166 6.28 -10.84 -8.92
CA GLN A 166 5.74 -10.50 -7.61
C GLN A 166 6.85 -9.89 -6.75
N MET A 167 6.59 -8.72 -6.20
CA MET A 167 7.50 -8.05 -5.27
C MET A 167 6.75 -7.72 -3.98
N LEU A 168 7.38 -8.02 -2.86
CA LEU A 168 6.90 -7.67 -1.53
C LEU A 168 7.76 -6.54 -0.97
N LEU A 169 7.11 -5.44 -0.60
CA LEU A 169 7.69 -4.26 0.04
C LEU A 169 7.17 -4.22 1.47
N THR A 170 8.04 -4.33 2.45
CA THR A 170 7.64 -4.49 3.85
C THR A 170 7.78 -3.22 4.68
N GLY A 171 8.38 -2.16 4.10
CA GLY A 171 8.76 -0.98 4.87
C GLY A 171 9.62 -1.39 6.07
N ASP A 172 9.45 -0.72 7.19
CA ASP A 172 10.19 -1.02 8.41
C ASP A 172 9.41 -1.92 9.38
N LEU A 173 8.49 -2.74 8.83
CA LEU A 173 7.72 -3.66 9.66
C LEU A 173 8.65 -4.60 10.43
N GLU A 174 8.49 -4.61 11.73
CA GLU A 174 9.26 -5.43 12.65
C GLU A 174 8.49 -6.69 13.07
N LYS A 175 9.10 -7.46 13.96
CA LYS A 175 8.66 -8.80 14.33
C LYS A 175 7.17 -8.93 14.70
N SER A 176 6.59 -7.97 15.43
CA SER A 176 5.17 -8.04 15.85
C SER A 176 4.22 -8.01 14.65
N GLY A 177 4.48 -7.11 13.71
CA GLY A 177 3.72 -7.01 12.47
C GLY A 177 4.00 -8.16 11.51
N GLU A 178 5.25 -8.64 11.43
CA GLU A 178 5.60 -9.83 10.64
C GLU A 178 4.90 -11.09 11.16
N ASP A 179 4.89 -11.31 12.47
CA ASP A 179 4.20 -12.45 13.08
C ASP A 179 2.70 -12.44 12.72
N TRP A 180 2.09 -11.24 12.73
CA TRP A 180 0.71 -11.08 12.28
C TRP A 180 0.55 -11.41 10.80
N LEU A 181 1.40 -10.88 9.90
CA LEU A 181 1.36 -11.19 8.47
C LEU A 181 1.48 -12.70 8.20
N VAL A 182 2.43 -13.33 8.87
CA VAL A 182 2.69 -14.78 8.77
C VAL A 182 1.46 -15.58 9.21
N GLU A 183 0.82 -15.17 10.31
CA GLU A 183 -0.39 -15.83 10.79
C GLU A 183 -1.56 -15.71 9.80
N GLN A 184 -1.75 -14.52 9.21
CA GLN A 184 -2.81 -14.30 8.22
C GLN A 184 -2.55 -15.06 6.90
N ALA A 185 -1.28 -15.26 6.54
CA ALA A 185 -0.91 -15.96 5.31
C ALA A 185 -0.95 -17.48 5.41
N ARG A 186 -0.97 -18.02 6.63
CA ARG A 186 -1.08 -19.48 6.82
C ARG A 186 -2.47 -19.94 6.40
N PRO A 187 -2.57 -21.02 5.58
CA PRO A 187 -3.87 -21.62 5.29
C PRO A 187 -4.54 -22.00 6.61
N ALA A 188 -5.83 -21.71 6.74
CA ALA A 188 -6.61 -22.14 7.88
C ALA A 188 -6.41 -23.67 8.02
N VAL A 189 -5.62 -24.08 8.99
CA VAL A 189 -5.55 -25.49 9.38
C VAL A 189 -6.96 -25.81 9.83
N GLU A 190 -7.62 -26.79 9.17
CA GLU A 190 -8.88 -27.34 9.64
C GLU A 190 -8.68 -27.66 11.12
N GLN A 191 -9.21 -26.77 11.96
CA GLN A 191 -9.28 -27.08 13.38
C GLN A 191 -10.16 -28.31 13.49
N PRO A 192 -9.73 -29.40 14.14
CA PRO A 192 -10.59 -30.55 14.33
C PRO A 192 -11.84 -30.05 15.04
N GLN A 193 -12.98 -30.09 14.36
CA GLN A 193 -14.25 -29.77 14.98
C GLN A 193 -14.40 -30.63 16.23
N PRO A 194 -14.73 -30.06 17.39
CA PRO A 194 -14.99 -30.88 18.55
C PRO A 194 -16.14 -31.82 18.19
N ALA A 195 -15.85 -33.11 18.18
CA ALA A 195 -16.84 -34.14 17.95
C ALA A 195 -17.98 -34.00 18.96
N GLY A 196 -19.18 -33.74 18.45
CA GLY A 196 -20.40 -33.86 19.22
C GLY A 196 -21.12 -32.56 19.57
N GLN A 197 -21.75 -31.95 18.57
CA GLN A 197 -23.08 -31.34 18.79
C GLN A 197 -23.92 -31.58 17.53
N GLU A 198 -24.74 -32.59 17.64
CA GLU A 198 -25.87 -32.86 16.76
C GLU A 198 -26.83 -31.67 16.83
N GLN A 199 -26.76 -30.75 15.86
CA GLN A 199 -27.80 -29.74 15.73
C GLN A 199 -28.99 -30.35 15.01
N ALA A 200 -30.01 -30.64 15.78
CA ALA A 200 -31.31 -30.98 15.29
C ALA A 200 -31.87 -29.89 14.35
N LEU A 201 -32.22 -30.29 13.16
CA LEU A 201 -32.98 -29.48 12.20
C LEU A 201 -34.35 -29.14 12.76
N PRO A 202 -34.78 -27.87 12.79
CA PRO A 202 -36.19 -27.58 12.91
C PRO A 202 -36.84 -27.57 11.54
N CYS A 203 -37.61 -28.62 11.29
CA CYS A 203 -38.66 -28.60 10.28
C CYS A 203 -39.82 -27.75 10.80
N ALA A 204 -40.22 -26.70 10.09
CA ALA A 204 -41.59 -26.20 10.14
C ALA A 204 -41.91 -25.32 8.95
N LEU A 205 -42.84 -25.83 8.17
CA LEU A 205 -43.72 -25.04 7.29
C LEU A 205 -44.55 -24.04 8.13
N SER A 206 -44.82 -22.84 7.59
CA SER A 206 -46.19 -22.44 7.26
C SER A 206 -46.33 -20.95 6.93
N THR A 207 -46.83 -20.69 5.74
CA THR A 207 -47.97 -19.83 5.38
C THR A 207 -47.90 -18.32 5.68
N GLN A 208 -47.92 -17.58 4.55
CA GLN A 208 -48.39 -16.19 4.47
C GLN A 208 -49.88 -16.06 4.88
N PRO A 209 -50.36 -14.85 5.17
CA PRO A 209 -51.15 -14.17 4.17
C PRO A 209 -50.87 -12.66 4.01
N ALA A 210 -51.35 -12.20 2.87
CA ALA A 210 -51.32 -10.88 2.28
C ALA A 210 -52.19 -9.83 3.01
N GLY A 211 -51.91 -8.55 2.70
CA GLY A 211 -52.94 -7.51 2.82
C GLY A 211 -52.41 -6.08 2.97
N GLN A 212 -52.55 -5.33 1.87
CA GLN A 212 -53.04 -3.95 1.75
C GLN A 212 -52.14 -2.77 2.22
N GLU A 213 -51.63 -1.96 1.29
CA GLU A 213 -52.18 -0.79 0.59
C GLU A 213 -52.41 0.48 1.45
N GLN A 214 -51.77 1.55 1.08
CA GLN A 214 -52.16 2.95 0.76
C GLN A 214 -51.00 3.89 1.04
N ALA A 215 -50.43 4.58 0.11
CA ALA A 215 -50.77 5.64 -0.80
C ALA A 215 -50.44 7.06 -0.30
N LEU A 216 -49.74 7.81 -1.20
CA LEU A 216 -49.66 9.27 -1.37
C LEU A 216 -48.83 10.08 -0.35
N SER A 217 -47.98 11.00 -0.70
CA SER A 217 -47.81 11.88 -1.89
C SER A 217 -46.59 12.80 -1.76
N ARG A 218 -46.07 13.19 -2.93
CA ARG A 218 -45.41 14.48 -3.27
C ARG A 218 -43.91 14.70 -3.05
N VAL A 219 -43.25 14.73 -4.17
CA VAL A 219 -42.03 15.40 -4.64
C VAL A 219 -42.29 16.94 -4.70
N PRO A 220 -41.35 17.91 -4.89
CA PRO A 220 -39.94 17.77 -5.26
C PRO A 220 -38.98 18.76 -4.54
N SER A 221 -37.69 18.54 -4.61
CA SER A 221 -36.74 19.61 -5.00
C SER A 221 -35.35 19.06 -5.33
N THR A 222 -34.92 19.43 -6.47
CA THR A 222 -33.63 19.36 -7.12
C THR A 222 -32.45 19.65 -6.20
N GLN A 223 -31.48 18.70 -6.11
CA GLN A 223 -30.09 19.04 -5.96
C GLN A 223 -29.26 18.02 -6.71
N SER A 224 -28.48 18.52 -7.64
CA SER A 224 -27.44 17.86 -8.40
C SER A 224 -26.41 17.30 -7.44
N ALA A 225 -26.38 15.98 -7.29
CA ALA A 225 -25.27 15.27 -6.64
C ALA A 225 -24.44 14.63 -7.74
N ALA A 226 -23.20 15.10 -7.86
CA ALA A 226 -22.17 14.39 -8.59
C ALA A 226 -22.10 12.96 -8.01
N GLN A 227 -22.27 11.97 -8.85
CA GLN A 227 -22.07 10.58 -8.50
C GLN A 227 -20.57 10.34 -8.32
N GLU A 228 -20.14 10.41 -7.09
CA GLU A 228 -18.93 9.78 -6.61
C GLU A 228 -19.18 8.27 -6.71
N GLN A 229 -18.55 7.64 -7.69
CA GLN A 229 -18.56 6.18 -7.81
C GLN A 229 -17.67 5.63 -6.69
N ALA A 230 -18.28 5.31 -5.56
CA ALA A 230 -17.70 4.43 -4.57
C ALA A 230 -17.41 3.09 -5.26
N LEU A 231 -16.13 2.72 -5.31
CA LEU A 231 -15.70 1.41 -5.77
C LEU A 231 -16.38 0.33 -4.90
N PRO A 232 -17.02 -0.66 -5.50
CA PRO A 232 -17.64 -1.73 -4.74
C PRO A 232 -16.56 -2.57 -4.08
N CYS A 233 -16.51 -2.53 -2.77
CA CYS A 233 -15.78 -3.49 -1.95
C CYS A 233 -16.51 -4.85 -2.06
N ALA A 234 -16.17 -5.62 -3.09
CA ALA A 234 -16.51 -7.02 -3.14
C ALA A 234 -15.24 -7.82 -2.89
N PRO A 235 -15.19 -8.73 -1.92
CA PRO A 235 -14.07 -9.64 -1.82
C PRO A 235 -14.05 -10.47 -3.10
N SER A 236 -13.09 -10.18 -3.98
CA SER A 236 -12.81 -11.05 -5.12
C SER A 236 -12.46 -12.41 -4.54
N THR A 237 -13.27 -13.41 -4.87
CA THR A 237 -12.98 -14.82 -4.63
C THR A 237 -11.74 -15.20 -5.44
N GLN A 238 -10.55 -14.78 -4.97
CA GLN A 238 -9.32 -15.40 -5.41
C GLN A 238 -9.22 -16.74 -4.73
N SER A 239 -9.01 -17.75 -5.56
CA SER A 239 -8.75 -19.13 -5.19
C SER A 239 -7.99 -19.22 -3.85
N ALA A 240 -8.56 -19.92 -2.89
CA ALA A 240 -8.01 -20.17 -1.55
C ALA A 240 -6.69 -20.98 -1.53
N ALA A 241 -5.88 -20.90 -2.58
CA ALA A 241 -4.71 -21.75 -2.80
C ALA A 241 -3.39 -20.99 -2.94
N GLN A 242 -3.35 -19.66 -2.92
CA GLN A 242 -2.08 -18.95 -3.07
C GLN A 242 -1.71 -18.18 -1.81
N ASN A 243 -0.54 -18.49 -1.27
CA ASN A 243 0.09 -17.75 -0.18
C ASN A 243 0.29 -16.28 -0.61
N PRO A 244 -0.34 -15.30 0.08
CA PRO A 244 -0.29 -13.89 -0.31
C PRO A 244 1.11 -13.26 -0.13
N LEU A 245 2.00 -13.89 0.65
CA LEU A 245 3.35 -13.39 0.89
C LEU A 245 4.36 -13.91 -0.13
N ARG A 246 4.03 -14.94 -0.93
CA ARG A 246 4.97 -15.46 -1.91
C ARG A 246 5.37 -14.37 -2.90
N CYS A 247 6.68 -14.23 -3.14
CA CYS A 247 7.22 -13.22 -4.05
C CYS A 247 8.48 -13.71 -4.76
N THR A 248 8.80 -13.09 -5.90
CA THR A 248 10.08 -13.26 -6.58
C THR A 248 11.15 -12.32 -6.02
N ILE A 249 10.73 -11.13 -5.60
CA ILE A 249 11.62 -10.13 -5.01
C ILE A 249 11.03 -9.70 -3.67
N LEU A 250 11.87 -9.68 -2.64
CA LEU A 250 11.57 -9.15 -1.32
C LEU A 250 12.42 -7.91 -1.06
N ASP A 251 11.82 -6.83 -0.66
CA ASP A 251 12.50 -5.72 -0.02
C ASP A 251 12.60 -6.02 1.48
N ALA A 252 13.84 -6.11 1.98
CA ALA A 252 14.09 -6.50 3.36
C ALA A 252 13.69 -5.37 4.32
N GLY A 253 12.83 -5.71 5.25
CA GLY A 253 12.29 -4.75 6.21
C GLY A 253 13.37 -4.06 7.05
N HIS A 254 13.09 -2.82 7.42
CA HIS A 254 13.91 -1.99 8.31
C HIS A 254 15.39 -1.97 7.90
N HIS A 255 15.63 -1.76 6.60
CA HIS A 255 16.97 -1.67 6.02
C HIS A 255 17.87 -2.89 6.30
N GLY A 256 17.26 -4.07 6.46
CA GLY A 256 17.96 -5.31 6.81
C GLY A 256 18.32 -5.43 8.29
N ALA A 257 17.60 -4.74 9.19
CA ALA A 257 17.80 -4.86 10.62
C ALA A 257 17.51 -6.27 11.11
N SER A 258 18.19 -6.69 12.19
CA SER A 258 18.13 -8.05 12.73
C SER A 258 16.78 -8.42 13.38
N ASN A 259 15.92 -7.43 13.63
CA ASN A 259 14.57 -7.58 14.20
C ASN A 259 13.46 -7.54 13.14
N ALA A 260 13.81 -7.51 11.85
CA ALA A 260 12.91 -7.54 10.71
C ALA A 260 13.32 -8.65 9.73
N THR A 261 12.45 -9.01 8.81
CA THR A 261 12.64 -10.06 7.80
C THR A 261 13.02 -11.39 8.44
N GLY A 262 12.17 -11.85 9.35
CA GLY A 262 12.39 -13.07 10.12
C GLY A 262 12.24 -14.35 9.28
N GLU A 263 12.76 -15.48 9.84
CA GLU A 263 12.76 -16.79 9.18
C GLU A 263 11.33 -17.22 8.75
N ALA A 264 10.33 -16.99 9.59
CA ALA A 264 8.93 -17.37 9.29
C ALA A 264 8.35 -16.60 8.10
N LEU A 265 8.72 -15.32 7.92
CA LEU A 265 8.35 -14.54 6.74
C LEU A 265 9.07 -15.09 5.50
N LEU A 266 10.37 -15.37 5.59
CA LEU A 266 11.17 -15.90 4.49
C LEU A 266 10.69 -17.27 4.03
N ASP A 267 10.30 -18.14 4.96
CA ASP A 267 9.75 -19.47 4.66
C ASP A 267 8.45 -19.40 3.85
N LEU A 268 7.63 -18.40 4.09
CA LEU A 268 6.40 -18.16 3.31
C LEU A 268 6.67 -17.38 2.03
N ALA A 269 7.47 -16.34 2.08
CA ALA A 269 7.74 -15.46 0.95
C ALA A 269 8.56 -16.16 -0.13
N GLN A 270 9.52 -16.99 0.24
CA GLN A 270 10.41 -17.76 -0.65
C GLN A 270 10.97 -16.89 -1.80
N PRO A 271 11.59 -15.74 -1.51
CA PRO A 271 12.07 -14.85 -2.56
C PRO A 271 13.25 -15.45 -3.32
N GLU A 272 13.33 -15.15 -4.62
CA GLU A 272 14.51 -15.46 -5.43
C GLU A 272 15.60 -14.42 -5.27
N LEU A 273 15.19 -13.18 -4.96
CA LEU A 273 16.08 -12.04 -4.74
C LEU A 273 15.58 -11.23 -3.54
N VAL A 274 16.53 -10.85 -2.67
CA VAL A 274 16.29 -9.91 -1.58
C VAL A 274 17.05 -8.62 -1.86
N LEU A 275 16.35 -7.49 -1.82
CA LEU A 275 16.92 -6.16 -1.90
C LEU A 275 17.02 -5.56 -0.50
N ILE A 276 18.03 -4.74 -0.27
CA ILE A 276 18.22 -4.03 1.00
C ILE A 276 18.57 -2.57 0.67
N SER A 277 17.69 -1.66 1.00
CA SER A 277 17.94 -0.23 0.91
C SER A 277 18.65 0.25 2.17
N CYS A 278 19.96 0.48 2.12
CA CYS A 278 20.70 0.87 3.31
C CYS A 278 21.85 1.82 3.02
N GLY A 279 22.25 2.56 4.03
CA GLY A 279 23.40 3.44 3.99
C GLY A 279 24.72 2.71 4.17
N LYS A 280 25.83 3.37 3.80
CA LYS A 280 27.18 2.80 3.86
C LYS A 280 27.60 2.28 5.25
N ASN A 281 27.01 2.80 6.32
CA ASN A 281 27.34 2.47 7.70
C ASN A 281 26.18 1.78 8.41
N ASN A 282 25.30 1.12 7.68
CA ASN A 282 24.23 0.33 8.28
C ASN A 282 24.83 -0.79 9.14
N ARG A 283 24.32 -0.99 10.37
CA ARG A 283 24.86 -1.94 11.36
C ARG A 283 23.76 -2.87 11.85
#